data_9df13bf78bd98642d70e736c510be4f1
#
_entry.id   9df13bf78bd98642d70e736c510be4f1
#
_cell.length_a   1.000
_cell.length_b   1.000
_cell.length_c   1.000
_cell.angle_alpha   90.00
_cell.angle_beta   90.00
_cell.angle_gamma   90.00
#
_symmetry.space_group_name_H-M   'P 1'
#
loop_
_entity.id
_entity.type
_entity.pdbx_description
1 polymer ?
#
loop_
_entity_poly.entity_id
_entity_poly.type
_entity_poly.pdbx_seq_one_letter_code
_entity_poly.pdbx_strand_id
1 'polypeptide(L)'
;MKRQGIREKGFTLIELAIVLVIIGILLGLVLRGSDLIESAKTKKIRDIPRKWEVPIWTFYDKMGYFPGDTDATKDGLIDSFAALKTDLGGQSIAYPPDSIEGVSITINELTNPCNAGATVTRNVMLIGYVDGTNATLDTTLAQRLDEDIDGQVDGTAGRVRYCGATGTTTAAAWPATGNVVATYFFDRIP
;
A
#
# COMPACT_ATOMS: atom_id res chain seq x y z
N MET A 1 7.17 -52.07 -54.97
CA MET A 1 6.84 -51.26 -53.77
C MET A 1 6.37 -49.88 -54.29
N LYS A 2 5.06 -49.59 -54.20
CA LYS A 2 4.50 -48.28 -54.55
C LYS A 2 4.58 -47.36 -53.33
N ARG A 3 5.34 -46.26 -53.36
CA ARG A 3 5.33 -45.22 -52.32
C ARG A 3 4.01 -44.43 -52.48
N GLN A 4 3.15 -44.52 -51.49
CA GLN A 4 1.99 -43.63 -51.41
C GLN A 4 2.52 -42.23 -50.99
N GLY A 5 2.41 -41.28 -51.87
CA GLY A 5 2.70 -39.89 -51.60
C GLY A 5 1.65 -39.33 -50.63
N ILE A 6 2.08 -38.92 -49.45
CA ILE A 6 1.26 -38.18 -48.50
C ILE A 6 0.97 -36.82 -49.16
N ARG A 7 -0.29 -36.55 -49.51
CA ARG A 7 -0.73 -35.23 -49.97
C ARG A 7 -0.71 -34.28 -48.77
N GLU A 8 0.30 -33.44 -48.65
CA GLU A 8 0.28 -32.33 -47.71
C GLU A 8 -0.81 -31.34 -48.11
N LYS A 9 -1.79 -31.14 -47.24
CA LYS A 9 -2.83 -30.14 -47.43
C LYS A 9 -2.21 -28.79 -47.01
N GLY A 10 -2.03 -27.88 -47.98
CA GLY A 10 -1.62 -26.50 -47.67
C GLY A 10 -2.75 -25.72 -46.99
N PHE A 11 -2.36 -24.77 -46.13
CA PHE A 11 -3.30 -23.86 -45.47
C PHE A 11 -3.95 -22.92 -46.51
N THR A 12 -5.22 -22.62 -46.31
CA THR A 12 -5.92 -21.64 -47.14
C THR A 12 -5.62 -20.21 -46.66
N LEU A 13 -5.66 -19.23 -47.53
CA LEU A 13 -5.47 -17.81 -47.21
C LEU A 13 -6.51 -17.34 -46.18
N ILE A 14 -7.72 -17.87 -46.21
CA ILE A 14 -8.78 -17.50 -45.26
C ILE A 14 -8.50 -18.02 -43.83
N GLU A 15 -7.93 -19.23 -43.70
CA GLU A 15 -7.53 -19.78 -42.41
C GLU A 15 -6.46 -18.92 -41.74
N LEU A 16 -5.45 -18.45 -42.51
CA LEU A 16 -4.44 -17.53 -41.99
C LEU A 16 -5.02 -16.17 -41.66
N ALA A 17 -5.95 -15.64 -42.45
CA ALA A 17 -6.58 -14.35 -42.18
C ALA A 17 -7.39 -14.37 -40.86
N ILE A 18 -8.17 -15.42 -40.61
CA ILE A 18 -8.96 -15.58 -39.39
C ILE A 18 -8.05 -15.68 -38.16
N VAL A 19 -6.96 -16.44 -38.24
CA VAL A 19 -5.99 -16.58 -37.13
C VAL A 19 -5.36 -15.23 -36.80
N LEU A 20 -4.95 -14.45 -37.81
CA LEU A 20 -4.37 -13.12 -37.57
C LEU A 20 -5.35 -12.15 -36.91
N VAL A 21 -6.63 -12.18 -37.31
CA VAL A 21 -7.68 -11.36 -36.66
C VAL A 21 -7.87 -11.75 -35.23
N ILE A 22 -7.96 -13.05 -34.89
CA ILE A 22 -8.12 -13.53 -33.54
C ILE A 22 -6.93 -13.14 -32.69
N ILE A 23 -5.69 -13.33 -33.16
CA ILE A 23 -4.47 -12.93 -32.44
C ILE A 23 -4.46 -11.41 -32.21
N GLY A 24 -4.83 -10.61 -33.19
CA GLY A 24 -4.92 -9.15 -33.06
C GLY A 24 -5.89 -8.72 -31.98
N ILE A 25 -7.07 -9.33 -31.89
CA ILE A 25 -8.05 -9.07 -30.83
C ILE A 25 -7.52 -9.50 -29.45
N LEU A 26 -6.92 -10.70 -29.35
CA LEU A 26 -6.37 -11.20 -28.10
C LEU A 26 -5.25 -10.31 -27.57
N LEU A 27 -4.32 -9.86 -28.43
CA LEU A 27 -3.26 -8.93 -28.04
C LEU A 27 -3.83 -7.61 -27.55
N GLY A 28 -4.85 -7.06 -28.20
CA GLY A 28 -5.52 -5.84 -27.76
C GLY A 28 -6.19 -5.98 -26.39
N LEU A 29 -6.79 -7.14 -26.10
CA LEU A 29 -7.41 -7.43 -24.80
C LEU A 29 -6.37 -7.59 -23.68
N VAL A 30 -5.23 -8.24 -23.96
CA VAL A 30 -4.14 -8.42 -22.98
C VAL A 30 -3.56 -7.08 -22.56
N LEU A 31 -3.32 -6.16 -23.49
CA LEU A 31 -2.78 -4.83 -23.18
C LEU A 31 -3.75 -4.03 -22.30
N ARG A 32 -5.04 -4.05 -22.58
CA ARG A 32 -6.03 -3.38 -21.73
C ARG A 32 -6.23 -4.06 -20.37
N GLY A 33 -6.05 -5.37 -20.31
CA GLY A 33 -6.17 -6.14 -19.06
C GLY A 33 -5.09 -5.78 -18.05
N SER A 34 -3.85 -5.53 -18.46
CA SER A 34 -2.75 -5.13 -17.57
C SER A 34 -3.01 -3.78 -16.89
N ASP A 35 -3.53 -2.81 -17.62
CA ASP A 35 -3.85 -1.47 -17.08
C ASP A 35 -4.95 -1.53 -16.01
N LEU A 36 -5.95 -2.41 -16.19
CA LEU A 36 -7.01 -2.63 -15.22
C LEU A 36 -6.48 -3.26 -13.92
N ILE A 37 -5.56 -4.22 -14.03
CA ILE A 37 -4.94 -4.87 -12.87
C ILE A 37 -4.11 -3.86 -12.08
N GLU A 38 -3.31 -3.04 -12.76
CA GLU A 38 -2.51 -2.00 -12.12
C GLU A 38 -3.40 -0.96 -11.42
N SER A 39 -4.47 -0.53 -12.06
CA SER A 39 -5.44 0.39 -11.47
C SER A 39 -6.12 -0.21 -10.23
N ALA A 40 -6.45 -1.51 -10.25
CA ALA A 40 -7.03 -2.20 -9.11
C ALA A 40 -6.05 -2.32 -7.93
N LYS A 41 -4.77 -2.61 -8.20
CA LYS A 41 -3.71 -2.63 -7.18
C LYS A 41 -3.52 -1.27 -6.54
N THR A 42 -3.42 -0.23 -7.36
CA THR A 42 -3.31 1.16 -6.89
C THR A 42 -4.47 1.51 -5.94
N LYS A 43 -5.70 1.20 -6.32
CA LYS A 43 -6.87 1.44 -5.48
C LYS A 43 -6.80 0.70 -4.14
N LYS A 44 -6.36 -0.55 -4.12
CA LYS A 44 -6.21 -1.33 -2.88
C LYS A 44 -5.19 -0.69 -1.92
N ILE A 45 -4.08 -0.18 -2.46
CA ILE A 45 -3.02 0.48 -1.67
C ILE A 45 -3.52 1.82 -1.12
N ARG A 46 -4.22 2.60 -1.91
CA ARG A 46 -4.83 3.88 -1.50
C ARG A 46 -5.83 3.73 -0.36
N ASP A 47 -6.51 2.59 -0.29
CA ASP A 47 -7.49 2.30 0.76
C ASP A 47 -6.85 1.79 2.07
N ILE A 48 -5.53 1.56 2.12
CA ILE A 48 -4.83 1.03 3.30
C ILE A 48 -5.10 1.84 4.57
N PRO A 49 -4.91 3.17 4.58
CA PRO A 49 -5.13 3.96 5.79
C PRO A 49 -6.53 3.79 6.35
N ARG A 50 -7.56 3.92 5.51
CA ARG A 50 -8.96 3.77 5.94
C ARG A 50 -9.26 2.39 6.50
N LYS A 51 -8.72 1.34 5.89
CA LYS A 51 -8.97 -0.04 6.33
C LYS A 51 -8.41 -0.30 7.72
N TRP A 52 -7.30 0.35 8.07
CA TRP A 52 -6.71 0.24 9.40
C TRP A 52 -7.30 1.24 10.40
N GLU A 53 -7.66 2.44 9.98
CA GLU A 53 -8.32 3.42 10.85
C GLU A 53 -9.64 2.90 11.43
N VAL A 54 -10.47 2.26 10.62
CA VAL A 54 -11.80 1.77 11.04
C VAL A 54 -11.71 0.82 12.25
N PRO A 55 -10.94 -0.27 12.23
CA PRO A 55 -10.83 -1.15 13.39
C PRO A 55 -10.17 -0.48 14.61
N ILE A 56 -9.19 0.40 14.40
CA ILE A 56 -8.52 1.14 15.48
C ILE A 56 -9.51 2.05 16.20
N TRP A 57 -10.27 2.88 15.45
CA TRP A 57 -11.27 3.75 16.06
C TRP A 57 -12.45 2.96 16.64
N THR A 58 -12.86 1.85 16.04
CA THR A 58 -13.90 0.97 16.61
C THR A 58 -13.47 0.40 17.95
N PHE A 59 -12.19 0.05 18.10
CA PHE A 59 -11.65 -0.40 19.38
C PHE A 59 -11.61 0.76 20.38
N TYR A 60 -11.12 1.93 19.95
CA TYR A 60 -11.04 3.11 20.81
C TYR A 60 -12.42 3.52 21.35
N ASP A 61 -13.43 3.57 20.50
CA ASP A 61 -14.81 3.89 20.89
C ASP A 61 -15.38 2.90 21.92
N LYS A 62 -14.94 1.64 21.85
CA LYS A 62 -15.40 0.57 22.72
C LYS A 62 -14.67 0.52 24.07
N MET A 63 -13.36 0.76 24.04
CA MET A 63 -12.47 0.53 25.20
C MET A 63 -12.00 1.83 25.85
N GLY A 64 -12.04 2.97 25.16
CA GLY A 64 -11.61 4.27 25.64
C GLY A 64 -10.09 4.52 25.54
N TYR A 65 -9.33 3.62 24.94
CA TYR A 65 -7.89 3.76 24.68
C TYR A 65 -7.52 3.11 23.33
N PHE A 66 -6.33 3.39 22.80
CA PHE A 66 -5.90 2.81 21.52
C PHE A 66 -5.50 1.33 21.66
N PRO A 67 -5.80 0.48 20.66
CA PRO A 67 -5.30 -0.88 20.64
C PRO A 67 -3.78 -0.88 20.50
N GLY A 68 -3.09 -1.72 21.28
CA GLY A 68 -1.63 -1.77 21.29
C GLY A 68 -0.96 -0.76 22.21
N ASP A 69 -1.73 0.05 22.92
CA ASP A 69 -1.28 0.85 24.04
C ASP A 69 -1.08 -0.08 25.23
N THR A 70 0.18 -0.42 25.51
CA THR A 70 0.54 -1.40 26.53
C THR A 70 0.84 -0.78 27.89
N ASP A 71 0.92 0.53 27.95
CA ASP A 71 1.22 1.28 29.17
C ASP A 71 0.12 1.17 30.22
N ALA A 72 0.52 1.15 31.45
CA ALA A 72 -0.43 1.09 32.61
C ALA A 72 -1.32 2.34 32.69
N THR A 73 -0.82 3.47 32.21
CA THR A 73 -1.50 4.77 32.25
C THR A 73 -2.38 5.04 31.06
N LYS A 74 -2.25 4.24 30.00
CA LYS A 74 -2.91 4.44 28.71
C LYS A 74 -2.72 5.87 28.20
N ASP A 75 -1.50 6.15 27.73
CA ASP A 75 -1.09 7.48 27.31
C ASP A 75 -1.61 7.88 25.90
N GLY A 76 -2.29 6.93 25.22
CA GLY A 76 -2.89 7.14 23.92
C GLY A 76 -1.93 6.82 22.77
N LEU A 77 -0.79 6.20 23.03
CA LEU A 77 0.19 5.81 22.05
C LEU A 77 0.08 4.30 21.72
N ILE A 78 0.43 3.94 20.52
CA ILE A 78 0.42 2.54 20.05
C ILE A 78 1.85 2.02 20.13
N ASP A 79 2.21 1.38 21.25
CA ASP A 79 3.58 0.91 21.48
C ASP A 79 4.00 -0.21 20.55
N SER A 80 3.06 -1.05 20.17
CA SER A 80 3.37 -2.26 19.39
C SER A 80 2.27 -2.67 18.43
N PHE A 81 2.66 -2.85 17.17
CA PHE A 81 1.76 -3.38 16.12
C PHE A 81 1.28 -4.82 16.41
N ALA A 82 2.11 -5.63 17.08
CA ALA A 82 1.72 -6.98 17.49
C ALA A 82 0.66 -6.94 18.60
N ALA A 83 0.83 -6.06 19.60
CA ALA A 83 -0.15 -5.85 20.66
C ALA A 83 -1.46 -5.30 20.09
N LEU A 84 -1.40 -4.33 19.16
CA LEU A 84 -2.57 -3.80 18.44
C LEU A 84 -3.42 -4.92 17.83
N LYS A 85 -2.80 -5.84 17.11
CA LYS A 85 -3.52 -6.97 16.50
C LYS A 85 -4.10 -7.93 17.54
N THR A 86 -3.39 -8.14 18.64
CA THR A 86 -3.85 -8.97 19.76
C THR A 86 -5.10 -8.37 20.41
N ASP A 87 -5.09 -7.06 20.64
CA ASP A 87 -6.21 -6.34 21.24
C ASP A 87 -7.44 -6.34 20.34
N LEU A 88 -7.27 -6.05 19.04
CA LEU A 88 -8.35 -6.13 18.06
C LEU A 88 -8.96 -7.53 17.99
N GLY A 89 -8.11 -8.57 17.93
CA GLY A 89 -8.53 -9.98 17.93
C GLY A 89 -9.27 -10.35 19.22
N GLY A 90 -8.81 -9.90 20.37
CA GLY A 90 -9.45 -10.11 21.67
C GLY A 90 -10.86 -9.53 21.77
N GLN A 91 -11.15 -8.47 21.03
CA GLN A 91 -12.47 -7.84 20.93
C GLN A 91 -13.30 -8.34 19.72
N SER A 92 -12.81 -9.34 18.99
CA SER A 92 -13.43 -9.86 17.75
C SER A 92 -13.63 -8.78 16.67
N ILE A 93 -12.72 -7.80 16.62
CA ILE A 93 -12.71 -6.75 15.60
C ILE A 93 -11.83 -7.24 14.45
N ALA A 94 -12.42 -7.40 13.26
CA ALA A 94 -11.68 -7.79 12.07
C ALA A 94 -10.76 -6.65 11.60
N TYR A 95 -9.53 -6.99 11.20
CA TYR A 95 -8.54 -6.04 10.70
C TYR A 95 -7.87 -6.55 9.42
N PRO A 96 -7.28 -5.66 8.61
CA PRO A 96 -6.62 -6.04 7.36
C PRO A 96 -5.32 -6.84 7.61
N PRO A 97 -4.79 -7.52 6.59
CA PRO A 97 -3.47 -8.15 6.69
C PRO A 97 -2.34 -7.11 6.78
N ASP A 98 -1.20 -7.54 7.32
CA ASP A 98 0.02 -6.72 7.49
C ASP A 98 0.69 -6.34 6.17
N SER A 99 0.26 -6.94 5.06
CA SER A 99 0.74 -6.63 3.71
C SER A 99 -0.41 -6.70 2.71
N ILE A 100 -0.49 -5.71 1.83
CA ILE A 100 -1.48 -5.62 0.76
C ILE A 100 -0.75 -5.40 -0.56
N GLU A 101 -0.95 -6.29 -1.54
CA GLU A 101 -0.29 -6.26 -2.87
C GLU A 101 1.25 -6.17 -2.79
N GLY A 102 1.85 -6.78 -1.77
CA GLY A 102 3.30 -6.75 -1.53
C GLY A 102 3.80 -5.51 -0.78
N VAL A 103 2.93 -4.56 -0.47
CA VAL A 103 3.25 -3.38 0.35
C VAL A 103 3.04 -3.73 1.82
N SER A 104 4.09 -3.68 2.62
CA SER A 104 4.05 -3.95 4.06
C SER A 104 3.49 -2.76 4.83
N ILE A 105 2.89 -3.04 5.97
CA ILE A 105 2.25 -2.04 6.84
C ILE A 105 2.73 -2.28 8.26
N THR A 106 3.11 -1.20 8.93
CA THR A 106 3.43 -1.21 10.36
C THR A 106 2.78 0.00 11.02
N ILE A 107 2.20 -0.18 12.19
CA ILE A 107 1.55 0.88 12.96
C ILE A 107 2.15 0.86 14.35
N ASN A 108 2.70 1.97 14.76
CA ASN A 108 3.28 2.16 16.08
C ASN A 108 3.44 3.65 16.40
N GLU A 109 3.82 3.94 17.62
CA GLU A 109 4.31 5.27 17.96
C GLU A 109 5.69 5.53 17.34
N LEU A 110 5.96 6.77 17.01
CA LEU A 110 7.30 7.26 16.67
C LEU A 110 7.59 8.54 17.43
N THR A 111 8.78 8.61 18.03
CA THR A 111 9.30 9.85 18.59
C THR A 111 9.87 10.71 17.48
N ASN A 112 9.41 11.95 17.39
CA ASN A 112 9.78 12.91 16.33
C ASN A 112 9.54 12.37 14.90
N PRO A 113 8.33 11.85 14.56
CA PRO A 113 8.06 11.47 13.20
C PRO A 113 8.26 12.68 12.29
N CYS A 114 8.97 12.47 11.18
CA CYS A 114 9.30 13.52 10.21
C CYS A 114 10.10 14.69 10.80
N ASN A 115 10.82 14.50 11.91
CA ASN A 115 11.65 15.50 12.57
C ASN A 115 10.93 16.86 12.74
N ALA A 116 9.74 16.83 13.32
CA ALA A 116 8.84 18.00 13.43
C ALA A 116 9.32 19.08 14.43
N GLY A 117 10.60 19.13 14.74
CA GLY A 117 11.22 20.22 15.51
C GLY A 117 10.96 20.25 17.03
N ALA A 118 10.07 19.44 17.53
CA ALA A 118 9.79 19.24 18.95
C ALA A 118 9.86 17.75 19.28
N THR A 119 10.26 17.41 20.52
CA THR A 119 10.21 16.02 20.99
C THR A 119 8.74 15.64 21.20
N VAL A 120 8.10 15.19 20.13
CA VAL A 120 6.70 14.77 20.14
C VAL A 120 6.64 13.32 19.68
N THR A 121 5.96 12.48 20.47
CA THR A 121 5.63 11.11 20.08
C THR A 121 4.22 11.09 19.49
N ARG A 122 4.03 10.40 18.37
CA ARG A 122 2.74 10.29 17.67
C ARG A 122 2.53 8.90 17.12
N ASN A 123 1.27 8.50 17.07
CA ASN A 123 0.86 7.30 16.35
C ASN A 123 0.98 7.52 14.83
N VAL A 124 1.68 6.63 14.17
CA VAL A 124 1.85 6.67 12.71
C VAL A 124 1.64 5.31 12.09
N MET A 125 1.24 5.30 10.85
CA MET A 125 1.26 4.12 9.99
C MET A 125 2.39 4.28 8.98
N LEU A 126 3.33 3.34 8.97
CA LEU A 126 4.39 3.25 7.99
C LEU A 126 3.96 2.29 6.88
N ILE A 127 3.71 2.83 5.70
CA ILE A 127 3.26 2.09 4.52
C ILE A 127 4.47 1.84 3.62
N GLY A 128 4.78 0.59 3.39
CA GLY A 128 5.97 0.15 2.67
C GLY A 128 7.18 -0.14 3.56
N TYR A 129 7.06 -0.04 4.88
CA TYR A 129 8.16 -0.32 5.81
C TYR A 129 8.41 -1.82 5.95
N VAL A 130 9.67 -2.24 5.82
CA VAL A 130 10.11 -3.62 6.08
C VAL A 130 11.09 -3.64 7.25
N ASP A 131 12.15 -2.87 7.13
CA ASP A 131 13.17 -2.63 8.14
C ASP A 131 13.76 -1.23 7.94
N GLY A 132 14.70 -0.81 8.75
CA GLY A 132 15.26 0.55 8.69
C GLY A 132 15.93 0.93 7.35
N THR A 133 16.03 0.02 6.39
CA THR A 133 16.72 0.21 5.10
C THR A 133 15.88 -0.17 3.89
N ASN A 134 14.92 -1.06 4.03
CA ASN A 134 14.14 -1.62 2.93
C ASN A 134 12.71 -1.07 2.91
N ALA A 135 12.24 -0.73 1.72
CA ALA A 135 10.89 -0.26 1.47
C ALA A 135 10.23 -1.07 0.34
N THR A 136 8.91 -1.21 0.39
CA THR A 136 8.12 -1.98 -0.57
C THR A 136 7.11 -1.15 -1.35
N LEU A 137 6.88 0.12 -0.96
CA LEU A 137 5.95 1.01 -1.65
C LEU A 137 6.67 1.75 -2.78
N ASP A 138 6.22 1.58 -4.00
CA ASP A 138 6.72 2.35 -5.14
C ASP A 138 6.40 3.85 -4.98
N THR A 139 7.35 4.72 -5.37
CA THR A 139 7.21 6.18 -5.24
C THR A 139 5.98 6.72 -5.96
N THR A 140 5.65 6.20 -7.14
CA THR A 140 4.45 6.63 -7.90
C THR A 140 3.17 6.33 -7.14
N LEU A 141 3.12 5.18 -6.48
CA LEU A 141 1.97 4.80 -5.64
C LEU A 141 1.91 5.64 -4.37
N ALA A 142 3.06 5.97 -3.77
CA ALA A 142 3.12 6.87 -2.62
C ALA A 142 2.61 8.28 -2.95
N GLN A 143 3.01 8.82 -4.09
CA GLN A 143 2.53 10.12 -4.59
C GLN A 143 1.02 10.13 -4.86
N ARG A 144 0.49 9.05 -5.44
CA ARG A 144 -0.97 8.91 -5.63
C ARG A 144 -1.73 8.78 -4.31
N LEU A 145 -1.13 8.10 -3.32
CA LEU A 145 -1.70 8.02 -1.98
C LEU A 145 -1.78 9.40 -1.32
N ASP A 146 -0.71 10.18 -1.43
CA ASP A 146 -0.61 11.55 -0.94
C ASP A 146 -1.67 12.47 -1.61
N GLU A 147 -1.73 12.44 -2.94
CA GLU A 147 -2.73 13.20 -3.71
C GLU A 147 -4.16 12.86 -3.31
N ASP A 148 -4.47 11.58 -3.07
CA ASP A 148 -5.82 11.16 -2.70
C ASP A 148 -6.25 11.56 -1.29
N ILE A 149 -5.30 11.63 -0.36
CA ILE A 149 -5.57 11.92 1.05
C ILE A 149 -5.48 13.42 1.31
N ASP A 150 -4.44 14.07 0.80
CA ASP A 150 -4.11 15.46 1.09
C ASP A 150 -4.49 16.43 -0.05
N GLY A 151 -4.85 15.90 -1.23
CA GLY A 151 -5.30 16.69 -2.38
C GLY A 151 -4.16 17.27 -3.23
N GLN A 152 -2.91 17.02 -2.87
CA GLN A 152 -1.72 17.45 -3.61
C GLN A 152 -0.56 16.50 -3.34
N VAL A 153 0.40 16.44 -4.29
CA VAL A 153 1.61 15.64 -4.14
C VAL A 153 2.68 16.47 -3.46
N ASP A 154 2.76 16.37 -2.14
CA ASP A 154 3.75 17.09 -1.34
C ASP A 154 4.24 16.25 -0.15
N GLY A 155 5.32 15.51 -0.33
CA GLY A 155 5.90 14.68 0.72
C GLY A 155 6.37 15.45 1.98
N THR A 156 6.33 16.79 1.99
CA THR A 156 6.79 17.61 3.11
C THR A 156 5.67 18.01 4.07
N ALA A 157 4.42 17.97 3.63
CA ALA A 157 3.26 18.44 4.39
C ALA A 157 2.10 17.45 4.32
N GLY A 158 1.00 17.73 5.02
CA GLY A 158 -0.19 16.87 5.02
C GLY A 158 -0.13 15.70 5.98
N ARG A 159 -1.04 14.76 5.82
CA ARG A 159 -1.15 13.51 6.60
C ARG A 159 -0.24 12.40 6.05
N VAL A 160 0.10 12.46 4.78
CA VAL A 160 1.01 11.51 4.11
C VAL A 160 2.31 12.23 3.81
N ARG A 161 3.42 11.75 4.39
CA ARG A 161 4.73 12.40 4.22
C ARG A 161 5.81 11.41 3.87
N TYR A 162 6.85 11.91 3.22
CA TYR A 162 8.09 11.17 3.02
C TYR A 162 9.14 11.59 4.05
N CYS A 163 9.45 10.71 4.98
CA CYS A 163 10.34 10.96 6.11
C CYS A 163 11.44 9.91 6.22
N GLY A 164 11.98 9.51 5.08
CA GLY A 164 13.00 8.47 4.97
C GLY A 164 12.45 7.06 5.26
N ALA A 165 13.34 6.09 5.31
CA ALA A 165 12.98 4.68 5.48
C ALA A 165 12.40 4.35 6.87
N THR A 166 12.70 5.15 7.89
CA THR A 166 12.26 4.93 9.28
C THR A 166 11.09 5.83 9.71
N GLY A 167 10.69 6.79 8.86
CA GLY A 167 9.67 7.77 9.22
C GLY A 167 10.13 8.88 10.18
N THR A 168 11.42 8.94 10.53
CA THR A 168 11.96 9.85 11.55
C THR A 168 12.87 10.93 11.00
N THR A 169 13.24 10.90 9.72
CA THR A 169 14.04 11.97 9.11
C THR A 169 13.15 13.18 8.79
N THR A 170 13.78 14.32 8.56
CA THR A 170 13.06 15.53 8.12
C THR A 170 12.20 15.22 6.88
N ALA A 171 10.96 15.69 6.90
CA ALA A 171 10.06 15.55 5.77
C ALA A 171 10.68 16.17 4.51
N ALA A 172 10.61 15.45 3.40
CA ALA A 172 11.25 15.84 2.14
C ALA A 172 10.30 15.58 0.96
N ALA A 173 10.58 16.18 -0.17
CA ALA A 173 9.89 15.89 -1.41
C ALA A 173 10.05 14.41 -1.78
N TRP A 174 9.04 13.84 -2.43
CA TRP A 174 9.08 12.47 -2.91
C TRP A 174 10.27 12.27 -3.87
N PRO A 175 11.05 11.19 -3.72
CA PRO A 175 12.10 10.88 -4.70
C PRO A 175 11.49 10.64 -6.08
N ALA A 176 12.28 10.80 -7.13
CA ALA A 176 11.79 10.61 -8.51
C ALA A 176 11.44 9.16 -8.84
N THR A 177 12.16 8.21 -8.24
CA THR A 177 12.00 6.75 -8.50
C THR A 177 12.42 5.94 -7.29
N GLY A 178 12.05 4.66 -7.30
CA GLY A 178 12.44 3.69 -6.28
C GLY A 178 11.33 3.35 -5.31
N ASN A 179 11.67 2.58 -4.30
CA ASN A 179 10.75 2.24 -3.23
C ASN A 179 10.96 3.18 -2.03
N VAL A 180 9.87 3.55 -1.39
CA VAL A 180 9.82 4.49 -0.28
C VAL A 180 8.97 3.96 0.86
N VAL A 181 9.08 4.59 2.02
CA VAL A 181 8.13 4.44 3.12
C VAL A 181 7.31 5.72 3.20
N ALA A 182 6.00 5.59 3.09
CA ALA A 182 5.09 6.69 3.36
C ALA A 182 4.71 6.68 4.85
N THR A 183 4.90 7.80 5.52
CA THR A 183 4.50 8.01 6.90
C THR A 183 3.12 8.67 6.91
N TYR A 184 2.12 7.93 7.38
CA TYR A 184 0.76 8.41 7.50
C TYR A 184 0.42 8.70 8.96
N PHE A 185 -0.16 9.86 9.21
CA PHE A 185 -0.56 10.31 10.54
C PHE A 185 -2.05 10.08 10.78
N PHE A 186 -2.40 9.33 11.83
CA PHE A 186 -3.78 9.12 12.26
C PHE A 186 -4.40 10.38 12.81
N ASP A 187 -3.63 11.10 13.60
CA ASP A 187 -4.08 12.33 14.23
C ASP A 187 -4.06 13.46 13.20
N ARG A 188 -5.11 14.27 13.20
CA ARG A 188 -5.05 15.54 12.50
C ARG A 188 -3.89 16.32 13.10
N ILE A 189 -2.88 16.58 12.29
CA ILE A 189 -1.79 17.47 12.69
C ILE A 189 -2.40 18.85 12.82
N PRO A 190 -2.24 19.51 13.96
CA PRO A 190 -2.72 20.87 14.12
C PRO A 190 -1.99 21.83 13.18
#